data_d08d62f29976e079a15940453761b62a
#
_entry.id   d08d62f29976e079a15940453761b62a
#
_cell.length_a   1.000
_cell.length_b   1.000
_cell.length_c   1.000
_cell.angle_alpha   90.00
_cell.angle_beta   90.00
_cell.angle_gamma   90.00
#
_symmetry.space_group_name_H-M   'P 1'
#
loop_
_entity.id
_entity.type
_entity.pdbx_description
1 polymer ?
#
loop_
_entity_poly.entity_id
_entity_poly.type
_entity_poly.pdbx_seq_one_letter_code
_entity_poly.pdbx_strand_id
1 'polypeptide(L)'
;NDTNSGTEDMPYKTINAAAAVAKAGDTILVHEGDYRETVEFKNDGLQGSPITLKGAEGEEVILNASEVVGKLRPYKGDIYITNVPNTMDWNKKQIWINRQPYAEGRYPNEDNHPTVPNIKEKLGLNPYWATIGDMKGLGSNEEYGTNYITSDTLLDQEEPDYWKGAVINLFQGHGWSRSQAVITSSGKGWVRHSLDEGSPHGLSFGWLGYTAPLDGDNGFITGSLNTVDVPGEWYMDDEFLYIIPPEGFDFDNDVIEYKARTLLIDLRKKSHIKVQNIHGFGGSISMLDAQMCIIDDCNFEYTSHSIWCADQRTGYIDNFNDRTENEAHANGGAGIYISGADNVFKNSRIYSSAISGLYLAGRTTYVYNNLLEQTNYLGTTTGGIYIGFEEWKPKDQWRGGHTIYYNTVWGNSRGSLITSNTYESWVYEIQGTRHAAMDIAYNDFYAGGVYSGRDGGLFYGHGTQMGDNIIRTKMHKNLFWDYYVYDGYEGAMYYDAGVTEMDGFCNVAFCTDEVGNYKLTSY
;
A
#
# COMPACT_ATOMS: atom_id res chain seq x y z
N ASN A 1 28.71 -10.77 -17.53
CA ASN A 1 29.67 -9.75 -17.11
C ASN A 1 29.25 -8.39 -17.70
N ASP A 2 29.20 -7.33 -16.89
CA ASP A 2 28.70 -6.02 -17.32
C ASP A 2 29.70 -5.23 -18.19
N THR A 3 30.87 -5.78 -18.45
CA THR A 3 31.81 -5.26 -19.45
C THR A 3 31.62 -5.89 -20.85
N ASN A 4 30.67 -6.80 -21.00
CA ASN A 4 30.31 -7.43 -22.27
C ASN A 4 29.64 -6.42 -23.22
N SER A 5 29.44 -6.83 -24.47
CA SER A 5 28.84 -5.96 -25.51
C SER A 5 27.30 -5.96 -25.51
N GLY A 6 26.66 -6.82 -24.71
CA GLY A 6 25.20 -6.96 -24.69
C GLY A 6 24.63 -7.72 -25.88
N THR A 7 25.46 -8.49 -26.60
CA THR A 7 25.00 -9.40 -27.64
C THR A 7 24.65 -10.76 -27.08
N GLU A 8 23.96 -11.61 -27.86
CA GLU A 8 23.57 -12.96 -27.45
C GLU A 8 24.77 -13.80 -26.97
N ASP A 9 25.92 -13.71 -27.67
CA ASP A 9 27.15 -14.42 -27.30
C ASP A 9 27.90 -13.77 -26.12
N MET A 10 27.65 -12.49 -25.82
CA MET A 10 28.30 -11.73 -24.76
C MET A 10 27.27 -10.86 -23.99
N PRO A 11 26.33 -11.48 -23.27
CA PRO A 11 25.29 -10.75 -22.56
C PRO A 11 25.86 -9.96 -21.38
N TYR A 12 25.18 -8.90 -21.00
CA TYR A 12 25.37 -8.24 -19.70
C TYR A 12 25.01 -9.22 -18.58
N LYS A 13 25.60 -9.04 -17.40
CA LYS A 13 25.24 -9.79 -16.22
C LYS A 13 24.00 -9.24 -15.53
N THR A 14 23.88 -7.92 -15.53
CA THR A 14 22.78 -7.21 -14.87
C THR A 14 21.87 -6.51 -15.89
N ILE A 15 20.59 -6.40 -15.55
CA ILE A 15 19.63 -5.66 -16.37
C ILE A 15 19.98 -4.17 -16.35
N ASN A 16 20.44 -3.67 -15.19
CA ASN A 16 20.80 -2.26 -15.03
C ASN A 16 21.95 -1.83 -15.94
N ALA A 17 22.94 -2.72 -16.20
CA ALA A 17 24.01 -2.44 -17.15
C ALA A 17 23.47 -2.27 -18.58
N ALA A 18 22.51 -3.09 -19.00
CA ALA A 18 21.84 -2.95 -20.28
C ALA A 18 20.98 -1.67 -20.34
N ALA A 19 20.20 -1.39 -19.29
CA ALA A 19 19.35 -0.20 -19.19
C ALA A 19 20.14 1.12 -19.24
N ALA A 20 21.37 1.11 -18.71
CA ALA A 20 22.25 2.28 -18.72
C ALA A 20 22.70 2.70 -20.11
N VAL A 21 22.76 1.78 -21.08
CA VAL A 21 23.26 2.05 -22.44
C VAL A 21 22.17 2.01 -23.52
N ALA A 22 21.01 1.44 -23.23
CA ALA A 22 19.90 1.31 -24.16
C ALA A 22 19.44 2.68 -24.70
N LYS A 23 19.06 2.73 -25.95
CA LYS A 23 18.60 3.92 -26.70
C LYS A 23 17.22 3.68 -27.28
N ALA A 24 16.59 4.73 -27.75
CA ALA A 24 15.29 4.67 -28.41
C ALA A 24 15.27 3.62 -29.52
N GLY A 25 14.32 2.68 -29.45
CA GLY A 25 14.17 1.55 -30.35
C GLY A 25 14.88 0.26 -29.92
N ASP A 26 15.73 0.31 -28.90
CA ASP A 26 16.39 -0.88 -28.36
C ASP A 26 15.44 -1.75 -27.53
N THR A 27 15.66 -3.06 -27.60
CA THR A 27 15.01 -4.04 -26.71
C THR A 27 16.07 -4.72 -25.85
N ILE A 28 15.92 -4.61 -24.54
CA ILE A 28 16.66 -5.36 -23.55
C ILE A 28 15.89 -6.68 -23.34
N LEU A 29 16.38 -7.75 -23.95
CA LEU A 29 15.83 -9.09 -23.74
C LEU A 29 16.49 -9.72 -22.53
N VAL A 30 15.68 -10.07 -21.55
CA VAL A 30 16.14 -10.65 -20.28
C VAL A 30 15.77 -12.13 -20.27
N HIS A 31 16.74 -13.00 -20.00
CA HIS A 31 16.55 -14.43 -19.87
C HIS A 31 16.22 -14.82 -18.42
N GLU A 32 15.80 -16.07 -18.23
CA GLU A 32 15.46 -16.67 -16.93
C GLU A 32 16.48 -16.32 -15.86
N GLY A 33 16.00 -15.91 -14.70
CA GLY A 33 16.85 -15.60 -13.55
C GLY A 33 16.16 -14.78 -12.47
N ASP A 34 16.78 -14.74 -11.29
CA ASP A 34 16.41 -13.93 -10.13
C ASP A 34 17.37 -12.74 -10.03
N TYR A 35 16.93 -11.58 -10.51
CA TYR A 35 17.74 -10.36 -10.61
C TYR A 35 17.48 -9.46 -9.42
N ARG A 36 18.42 -9.43 -8.48
CA ARG A 36 18.34 -8.65 -7.22
C ARG A 36 18.90 -7.26 -7.40
N GLU A 37 18.18 -6.44 -8.14
CA GLU A 37 18.61 -5.08 -8.51
C GLU A 37 17.43 -4.12 -8.70
N THR A 38 17.70 -2.82 -8.67
CA THR A 38 16.78 -1.79 -9.15
C THR A 38 17.19 -1.37 -10.55
N VAL A 39 16.30 -1.43 -11.52
CA VAL A 39 16.58 -1.07 -12.90
C VAL A 39 16.33 0.43 -13.11
N GLU A 40 17.38 1.14 -13.56
CA GLU A 40 17.35 2.57 -13.84
C GLU A 40 17.73 2.85 -15.30
N PHE A 41 16.84 3.47 -16.06
CA PHE A 41 17.14 3.87 -17.43
C PHE A 41 17.89 5.21 -17.46
N LYS A 42 18.99 5.30 -18.22
CA LYS A 42 19.68 6.59 -18.39
C LYS A 42 19.05 7.42 -19.51
N ASN A 43 18.54 6.78 -20.55
CA ASN A 43 17.94 7.41 -21.72
C ASN A 43 16.43 7.27 -21.74
N ASP A 44 15.80 8.09 -22.55
CA ASP A 44 14.39 7.99 -22.92
C ASP A 44 14.23 7.26 -24.25
N GLY A 45 13.07 6.64 -24.44
CA GLY A 45 12.63 6.23 -25.76
C GLY A 45 12.08 7.40 -26.57
N LEU A 46 11.51 7.11 -27.74
CA LEU A 46 10.83 8.08 -28.59
C LEU A 46 9.47 7.54 -29.03
N GLN A 47 8.59 8.43 -29.44
CA GLN A 47 7.31 8.03 -30.01
C GLN A 47 7.52 7.08 -31.21
N GLY A 48 6.91 5.90 -31.15
CA GLY A 48 7.10 4.86 -32.17
C GLY A 48 8.41 4.06 -32.05
N SER A 49 9.30 4.43 -31.14
CA SER A 49 10.58 3.76 -30.89
C SER A 49 10.89 3.73 -29.39
N PRO A 50 10.10 3.07 -28.56
CA PRO A 50 10.36 3.00 -27.13
C PRO A 50 11.65 2.23 -26.83
N ILE A 51 12.21 2.44 -25.65
CA ILE A 51 13.15 1.46 -25.07
C ILE A 51 12.27 0.39 -24.42
N THR A 52 12.51 -0.88 -24.77
CA THR A 52 11.72 -1.99 -24.24
C THR A 52 12.56 -2.88 -23.34
N LEU A 53 12.13 -3.06 -22.09
CA LEU A 53 12.59 -4.11 -21.20
C LEU A 53 11.62 -5.28 -21.32
N LYS A 54 12.11 -6.45 -21.75
CA LYS A 54 11.24 -7.60 -22.01
C LYS A 54 11.86 -8.89 -21.47
N GLY A 55 11.11 -9.63 -20.67
CA GLY A 55 11.41 -11.02 -20.36
C GLY A 55 11.27 -11.93 -21.59
N ALA A 56 12.17 -12.88 -21.74
CA ALA A 56 12.10 -13.87 -22.82
C ALA A 56 10.80 -14.69 -22.70
N GLU A 57 10.22 -15.04 -23.84
CA GLU A 57 8.94 -15.74 -23.87
C GLU A 57 9.09 -17.17 -23.34
N GLY A 58 8.24 -17.53 -22.37
CA GLY A 58 8.27 -18.85 -21.74
C GLY A 58 9.35 -19.02 -20.68
N GLU A 59 10.10 -17.96 -20.35
CA GLU A 59 11.13 -17.96 -19.32
C GLU A 59 10.66 -17.13 -18.09
N GLU A 60 11.01 -17.56 -16.89
CA GLU A 60 10.68 -16.84 -15.67
C GLU A 60 11.78 -15.82 -15.34
N VAL A 61 11.46 -14.55 -15.54
CA VAL A 61 12.35 -13.42 -15.26
C VAL A 61 11.85 -12.68 -14.02
N ILE A 62 12.57 -12.80 -12.92
CA ILE A 62 12.20 -12.17 -11.65
C ILE A 62 13.10 -10.97 -11.37
N LEU A 63 12.51 -9.78 -11.29
CA LEU A 63 13.12 -8.62 -10.64
C LEU A 63 12.81 -8.67 -9.16
N ASN A 64 13.85 -8.69 -8.32
CA ASN A 64 13.71 -8.99 -6.92
C ASN A 64 14.25 -7.87 -6.02
N ALA A 65 13.39 -7.37 -5.14
CA ALA A 65 13.76 -6.34 -4.17
C ALA A 65 14.31 -6.90 -2.85
N SER A 66 14.35 -8.22 -2.68
CA SER A 66 14.86 -8.88 -1.47
C SER A 66 16.32 -9.30 -1.59
N GLU A 67 16.92 -9.62 -0.44
CA GLU A 67 18.19 -10.33 -0.31
C GLU A 67 18.02 -11.51 0.65
N VAL A 68 18.85 -12.54 0.48
CA VAL A 68 18.83 -13.70 1.36
C VAL A 68 19.62 -13.42 2.64
N VAL A 69 19.05 -13.77 3.79
CA VAL A 69 19.76 -13.65 5.07
C VAL A 69 20.82 -14.74 5.24
N GLY A 70 21.80 -14.48 6.12
CA GLY A 70 22.78 -15.47 6.55
C GLY A 70 22.17 -16.55 7.45
N LYS A 71 23.02 -17.51 7.88
CA LYS A 71 22.57 -18.57 8.79
C LYS A 71 22.03 -18.02 10.11
N LEU A 72 20.92 -18.57 10.54
CA LEU A 72 20.35 -18.33 11.86
C LEU A 72 21.25 -18.97 12.95
N ARG A 73 21.39 -18.28 14.07
CA ARG A 73 22.06 -18.76 15.29
C ARG A 73 21.15 -18.54 16.50
N PRO A 74 21.15 -19.43 17.49
CA PRO A 74 20.38 -19.24 18.72
C PRO A 74 20.75 -17.92 19.43
N TYR A 75 19.75 -17.22 19.97
CA TYR A 75 19.94 -15.97 20.72
C TYR A 75 19.44 -16.09 22.15
N LYS A 76 18.13 -16.12 22.38
CA LYS A 76 17.51 -16.20 23.70
C LYS A 76 16.18 -16.95 23.61
N GLY A 77 16.00 -17.99 24.44
CA GLY A 77 14.80 -18.82 24.35
C GLY A 77 14.69 -19.45 22.94
N ASP A 78 13.53 -19.29 22.32
CA ASP A 78 13.26 -19.80 20.98
C ASP A 78 13.63 -18.82 19.87
N ILE A 79 14.15 -17.64 20.22
CA ILE A 79 14.56 -16.60 19.27
C ILE A 79 15.92 -16.96 18.66
N TYR A 80 15.98 -16.89 17.35
CA TYR A 80 17.19 -16.95 16.56
C TYR A 80 17.56 -15.57 16.01
N ILE A 81 18.83 -15.38 15.65
CA ILE A 81 19.37 -14.12 15.17
C ILE A 81 20.27 -14.35 13.94
N THR A 82 20.23 -13.41 13.00
CA THR A 82 21.17 -13.33 11.90
C THR A 82 21.51 -11.87 11.59
N ASN A 83 22.69 -11.62 11.04
CA ASN A 83 23.05 -10.29 10.59
C ASN A 83 22.31 -9.93 9.31
N VAL A 84 21.78 -8.73 9.27
CA VAL A 84 21.15 -8.14 8.09
C VAL A 84 21.77 -6.76 7.90
N PRO A 85 22.48 -6.51 6.79
CA PRO A 85 22.94 -5.17 6.46
C PRO A 85 21.72 -4.32 6.10
N ASN A 86 21.12 -3.72 7.12
CA ASN A 86 19.85 -3.03 6.97
C ASN A 86 20.07 -1.59 6.51
N THR A 87 19.72 -1.34 5.27
CA THR A 87 19.68 0.01 4.69
C THR A 87 18.26 0.56 4.57
N MET A 88 17.27 -0.19 5.04
CA MET A 88 15.85 0.21 4.96
C MET A 88 15.42 0.92 6.24
N ASP A 89 14.61 1.95 6.09
CA ASP A 89 13.91 2.56 7.21
C ASP A 89 13.10 1.49 7.95
N TRP A 90 13.03 1.59 9.27
CA TRP A 90 12.35 0.62 10.13
C TRP A 90 10.90 0.30 9.70
N ASN A 91 10.22 1.27 9.13
CA ASN A 91 8.83 1.17 8.67
C ASN A 91 8.65 0.46 7.32
N LYS A 92 9.73 0.11 6.62
CA LYS A 92 9.71 -0.56 5.32
C LYS A 92 10.27 -1.98 5.37
N LYS A 93 10.60 -2.45 6.59
CA LYS A 93 11.15 -3.79 6.80
C LYS A 93 10.08 -4.84 6.50
N GLN A 94 10.48 -5.90 5.83
CA GLN A 94 9.63 -7.06 5.51
C GLN A 94 10.51 -8.27 5.34
N ILE A 95 10.01 -9.44 5.74
CA ILE A 95 10.66 -10.72 5.48
C ILE A 95 9.73 -11.69 4.77
N TRP A 96 10.34 -12.63 4.11
CA TRP A 96 9.68 -13.80 3.50
C TRP A 96 10.44 -15.06 3.86
N ILE A 97 9.71 -16.15 4.05
CA ILE A 97 10.28 -17.49 4.16
C ILE A 97 9.73 -18.29 2.99
N ASN A 98 10.62 -18.79 2.13
CA ASN A 98 10.23 -19.47 0.89
C ASN A 98 9.22 -18.66 0.07
N ARG A 99 9.47 -17.37 -0.10
CA ARG A 99 8.60 -16.41 -0.80
C ARG A 99 7.23 -16.16 -0.15
N GLN A 100 6.95 -16.71 1.04
CA GLN A 100 5.76 -16.40 1.80
C GLN A 100 6.07 -15.28 2.81
N PRO A 101 5.28 -14.20 2.88
CA PRO A 101 5.52 -13.11 3.80
C PRO A 101 5.18 -13.51 5.23
N TYR A 102 5.92 -12.98 6.18
CA TYR A 102 5.67 -13.16 7.60
C TYR A 102 5.44 -11.81 8.27
N ALA A 103 4.46 -11.77 9.16
CA ALA A 103 4.13 -10.56 9.90
C ALA A 103 5.22 -10.23 10.93
N GLU A 104 5.55 -8.92 11.08
CA GLU A 104 6.36 -8.45 12.19
C GLU A 104 5.67 -8.81 13.52
N GLY A 105 6.47 -9.14 14.52
CA GLY A 105 5.97 -9.45 15.86
C GLY A 105 5.06 -8.34 16.37
N ARG A 106 3.94 -8.74 16.95
CA ARG A 106 2.91 -7.81 17.46
C ARG A 106 2.33 -8.26 18.77
N TYR A 107 1.87 -7.31 19.54
CA TYR A 107 1.16 -7.54 20.79
C TYR A 107 -0.18 -6.78 20.79
N PRO A 108 -1.31 -7.46 21.10
CA PRO A 108 -1.46 -8.90 21.28
C PRO A 108 -1.39 -9.69 19.97
N ASN A 109 -1.22 -11.02 20.10
CA ASN A 109 -1.10 -11.95 18.95
C ASN A 109 -2.45 -12.34 18.33
N GLU A 110 -3.54 -11.96 18.92
CA GLU A 110 -4.86 -12.34 18.45
C GLU A 110 -5.20 -11.72 17.09
N ASP A 111 -5.78 -12.54 16.25
CA ASP A 111 -6.08 -12.24 14.86
C ASP A 111 -7.58 -12.49 14.55
N ASN A 112 -8.45 -11.68 15.15
CA ASN A 112 -9.88 -11.77 14.96
C ASN A 112 -10.42 -10.59 14.17
N HIS A 113 -10.90 -10.83 12.95
CA HIS A 113 -11.65 -9.81 12.23
C HIS A 113 -13.01 -9.62 12.92
N PRO A 114 -13.37 -8.41 13.37
CA PRO A 114 -14.52 -8.23 14.23
C PRO A 114 -15.87 -8.44 13.54
N THR A 115 -15.93 -8.36 12.21
CA THR A 115 -17.20 -8.43 11.46
C THR A 115 -17.47 -9.78 10.82
N VAL A 116 -16.46 -10.50 10.38
CA VAL A 116 -16.63 -11.78 9.72
C VAL A 116 -15.63 -12.78 10.28
N PRO A 117 -16.05 -13.63 11.22
CA PRO A 117 -15.22 -14.71 11.72
C PRO A 117 -14.65 -15.54 10.55
N ASN A 118 -13.35 -15.81 10.56
CA ASN A 118 -12.66 -16.61 9.55
C ASN A 118 -12.71 -16.03 8.12
N ILE A 119 -12.80 -14.71 7.98
CA ILE A 119 -12.83 -14.08 6.65
C ILE A 119 -11.57 -14.41 5.83
N LYS A 120 -10.43 -14.51 6.48
CA LYS A 120 -9.16 -14.89 5.83
C LYS A 120 -9.27 -16.26 5.18
N GLU A 121 -9.75 -17.26 5.92
CA GLU A 121 -9.94 -18.61 5.42
C GLU A 121 -11.00 -18.65 4.31
N LYS A 122 -12.14 -18.00 4.53
CA LYS A 122 -13.25 -17.96 3.59
C LYS A 122 -12.87 -17.39 2.23
N LEU A 123 -12.05 -16.35 2.19
CA LEU A 123 -11.64 -15.68 0.96
C LEU A 123 -10.26 -16.14 0.46
N GLY A 124 -9.59 -17.06 1.16
CA GLY A 124 -8.24 -17.46 0.82
C GLY A 124 -7.23 -16.31 0.93
N LEU A 125 -7.46 -15.39 1.88
CA LEU A 125 -6.54 -14.28 2.12
C LEU A 125 -5.25 -14.80 2.73
N ASN A 126 -4.16 -14.06 2.50
CA ASN A 126 -2.88 -14.40 3.09
C ASN A 126 -2.98 -14.39 4.63
N PRO A 127 -2.73 -15.53 5.31
CA PRO A 127 -2.90 -15.65 6.77
C PRO A 127 -1.87 -14.83 7.56
N TYR A 128 -0.77 -14.42 6.92
CA TYR A 128 0.31 -13.70 7.57
C TYR A 128 0.09 -12.18 7.63
N TRP A 129 -0.96 -11.67 7.00
CA TRP A 129 -1.30 -10.26 7.13
C TRP A 129 -1.87 -9.98 8.52
N ALA A 130 -1.30 -8.98 9.17
CA ALA A 130 -1.88 -8.44 10.39
C ALA A 130 -3.25 -7.87 10.04
N THR A 131 -4.30 -8.60 10.40
CA THR A 131 -5.62 -7.98 10.44
C THR A 131 -5.68 -7.02 11.61
N ILE A 132 -6.36 -5.96 11.37
CA ILE A 132 -6.64 -4.97 12.34
C ILE A 132 -7.70 -5.50 13.26
N GLY A 133 -7.43 -5.45 14.47
CA GLY A 133 -8.44 -5.61 15.44
C GLY A 133 -8.01 -6.30 16.57
N ASP A 134 -7.46 -6.01 17.57
CA ASP A 134 -7.73 -6.82 18.73
C ASP A 134 -7.22 -6.28 20.03
N MET A 135 -6.70 -5.07 20.06
CA MET A 135 -6.68 -4.39 21.34
C MET A 135 -8.06 -3.75 21.58
N LYS A 136 -9.02 -4.55 22.02
CA LYS A 136 -10.24 -4.01 22.61
C LYS A 136 -9.94 -3.50 24.01
N GLY A 137 -10.46 -2.33 24.32
CA GLY A 137 -10.29 -1.74 25.64
C GLY A 137 -9.10 -0.81 25.77
N LEU A 138 -8.64 -0.26 24.65
CA LEU A 138 -7.81 0.93 24.67
C LEU A 138 -8.70 2.13 25.00
N GLY A 139 -8.24 2.98 25.89
CA GLY A 139 -8.92 4.21 26.25
C GLY A 139 -7.97 5.39 26.23
N SER A 140 -8.49 6.56 25.97
CA SER A 140 -7.81 7.80 26.34
C SER A 140 -8.28 8.18 27.73
N ASN A 141 -7.38 8.28 28.67
CA ASN A 141 -7.71 8.76 30.01
C ASN A 141 -7.37 10.24 30.09
N GLU A 142 -8.36 11.11 30.21
CA GLU A 142 -8.17 12.56 30.39
C GLU A 142 -7.28 12.90 31.58
N GLU A 143 -7.23 12.01 32.61
CA GLU A 143 -6.37 12.16 33.79
C GLU A 143 -4.88 12.14 33.44
N TYR A 144 -4.47 11.34 32.41
CA TYR A 144 -3.09 11.21 31.98
C TYR A 144 -2.73 12.16 30.83
N GLY A 145 -3.71 12.80 30.22
CA GLY A 145 -3.51 13.71 29.08
C GLY A 145 -3.61 13.02 27.73
N THR A 146 -3.56 13.83 26.67
CA THR A 146 -3.84 13.41 25.30
C THR A 146 -2.81 12.45 24.68
N ASN A 147 -1.68 12.24 25.33
CA ASN A 147 -0.56 11.43 24.82
C ASN A 147 -0.53 10.03 25.42
N TYR A 148 -1.55 9.63 26.17
CA TYR A 148 -1.60 8.36 26.84
C TYR A 148 -2.68 7.47 26.24
N ILE A 149 -2.32 6.22 26.02
CA ILE A 149 -3.25 5.14 25.73
C ILE A 149 -3.27 4.24 26.95
N THR A 150 -4.45 3.87 27.42
CA THR A 150 -4.63 3.06 28.63
C THR A 150 -5.35 1.77 28.30
N SER A 151 -4.99 0.71 29.03
CA SER A 151 -5.73 -0.55 29.04
C SER A 151 -5.37 -1.34 30.27
N ASP A 152 -6.37 -1.62 31.11
CA ASP A 152 -6.18 -2.39 32.32
C ASP A 152 -5.93 -3.89 32.09
N THR A 153 -6.25 -4.37 30.90
CA THR A 153 -6.17 -5.80 30.54
C THR A 153 -5.05 -6.15 29.59
N LEU A 154 -4.65 -5.21 28.72
CA LEU A 154 -3.69 -5.45 27.66
C LEU A 154 -2.31 -4.85 27.97
N LEU A 155 -2.24 -3.80 28.77
CA LEU A 155 -0.99 -3.15 29.15
C LEU A 155 -0.62 -3.54 30.59
N ASP A 156 -0.52 -4.82 30.86
CA ASP A 156 -0.33 -5.38 32.19
C ASP A 156 1.14 -5.57 32.61
N GLN A 157 2.09 -5.18 31.75
CA GLN A 157 3.52 -5.33 31.99
C GLN A 157 3.96 -4.47 33.18
N GLU A 158 4.56 -5.12 34.18
CA GLU A 158 5.01 -4.47 35.43
C GLU A 158 6.33 -3.72 35.26
N GLU A 159 7.16 -4.10 34.28
CA GLU A 159 8.45 -3.49 34.04
C GLU A 159 8.29 -2.07 33.46
N PRO A 160 8.86 -1.04 34.08
CA PRO A 160 8.81 0.30 33.54
C PRO A 160 9.49 0.38 32.16
N ASP A 161 8.89 1.13 31.27
CA ASP A 161 9.41 1.34 29.90
C ASP A 161 9.51 0.05 29.05
N TYR A 162 8.76 -1.01 29.40
CA TYR A 162 8.75 -2.28 28.67
C TYR A 162 8.49 -2.10 27.17
N TRP A 163 7.58 -1.18 26.79
CA TRP A 163 7.23 -0.88 25.40
C TRP A 163 7.94 0.34 24.82
N LYS A 164 8.89 0.93 25.52
CA LYS A 164 9.60 2.11 25.03
C LYS A 164 10.35 1.84 23.74
N GLY A 165 10.15 2.72 22.74
CA GLY A 165 10.72 2.57 21.40
C GLY A 165 9.87 1.72 20.46
N ALA A 166 8.90 0.96 20.97
CA ALA A 166 7.93 0.27 20.14
C ALA A 166 6.96 1.25 19.47
N VAL A 167 6.16 0.75 18.53
CA VAL A 167 5.16 1.51 17.78
C VAL A 167 3.78 1.03 18.17
N ILE A 168 2.93 1.94 18.64
CA ILE A 168 1.51 1.67 18.79
C ILE A 168 0.78 1.99 17.50
N ASN A 169 -0.05 1.05 17.06
CA ASN A 169 -0.93 1.15 15.91
C ASN A 169 -2.36 1.21 16.40
N LEU A 170 -3.13 2.21 15.99
CA LEU A 170 -4.50 2.42 16.46
C LEU A 170 -5.46 2.60 15.31
N PHE A 171 -6.64 2.01 15.45
CA PHE A 171 -7.85 2.31 14.69
C PHE A 171 -8.76 3.11 15.60
N GLN A 172 -8.67 4.42 15.52
CA GLN A 172 -9.25 5.32 16.49
C GLN A 172 -10.57 5.93 16.03
N GLY A 173 -11.37 6.33 17.00
CA GLY A 173 -12.61 7.05 16.79
C GLY A 173 -13.63 6.25 16.02
N HIS A 174 -14.09 6.77 14.89
CA HIS A 174 -15.05 6.07 14.03
C HIS A 174 -14.44 4.92 13.22
N GLY A 175 -13.13 4.61 13.38
CA GLY A 175 -12.48 3.44 12.79
C GLY A 175 -12.22 3.52 11.28
N TRP A 176 -12.36 4.70 10.67
CA TRP A 176 -12.04 4.91 9.26
C TRP A 176 -10.59 5.37 9.03
N SER A 177 -9.89 5.77 10.08
CA SER A 177 -8.49 6.16 10.02
C SER A 177 -7.63 5.29 10.92
N ARG A 178 -6.40 5.11 10.51
CA ARG A 178 -5.35 4.44 11.27
C ARG A 178 -4.29 5.45 11.68
N SER A 179 -3.85 5.38 12.92
CA SER A 179 -2.75 6.19 13.44
C SER A 179 -1.65 5.32 14.01
N GLN A 180 -0.44 5.83 13.98
CA GLN A 180 0.75 5.17 14.55
C GLN A 180 1.58 6.19 15.30
N ALA A 181 2.18 5.75 16.40
CA ALA A 181 3.11 6.59 17.15
C ALA A 181 4.18 5.76 17.84
N VAL A 182 5.36 6.35 18.04
CA VAL A 182 6.42 5.74 18.84
C VAL A 182 6.07 5.88 20.32
N ILE A 183 6.18 4.80 21.07
CA ILE A 183 6.00 4.78 22.52
C ILE A 183 7.26 5.37 23.17
N THR A 184 7.08 6.46 23.90
CA THR A 184 8.20 7.19 24.58
C THR A 184 8.44 6.71 26.01
N SER A 185 7.39 6.17 26.64
CA SER A 185 7.46 5.53 27.96
C SER A 185 6.26 4.62 28.17
N SER A 186 6.38 3.66 29.05
CA SER A 186 5.28 2.76 29.40
C SER A 186 5.33 2.32 30.87
N GLY A 187 4.18 1.89 31.36
CA GLY A 187 4.03 1.30 32.69
C GLY A 187 2.75 0.47 32.71
N LYS A 188 2.47 -0.15 33.86
CA LYS A 188 1.28 -0.96 34.00
C LYS A 188 0.01 -0.16 33.74
N GLY A 189 -0.79 -0.61 32.78
CA GLY A 189 -2.06 0.00 32.42
C GLY A 189 -1.93 1.15 31.41
N TRP A 190 -0.75 1.52 30.97
CA TRP A 190 -0.60 2.67 30.06
C TRP A 190 0.64 2.64 29.20
N VAL A 191 0.56 3.27 28.03
CA VAL A 191 1.68 3.70 27.21
C VAL A 191 1.55 5.19 26.89
N ARG A 192 2.68 5.89 26.88
CA ARG A 192 2.78 7.27 26.42
C ARG A 192 3.44 7.30 25.06
N HIS A 193 2.82 7.98 24.11
CA HIS A 193 3.36 8.07 22.74
C HIS A 193 3.92 9.47 22.44
N SER A 194 4.76 9.55 21.40
CA SER A 194 5.24 10.83 20.89
C SER A 194 4.07 11.59 20.24
N LEU A 195 3.85 12.82 20.72
CA LEU A 195 3.22 13.83 19.89
C LEU A 195 4.36 14.63 19.28
N ASP A 196 4.50 14.62 17.98
CA ASP A 196 5.35 15.61 17.34
C ASP A 196 4.69 16.98 17.53
N GLU A 197 5.37 17.88 18.24
CA GLU A 197 4.99 19.29 18.33
C GLU A 197 5.12 19.88 16.92
N GLY A 198 4.01 20.03 16.24
CA GLY A 198 3.96 20.57 14.88
C GLY A 198 3.41 19.61 13.84
N SER A 199 3.12 18.37 14.19
CA SER A 199 2.24 17.54 13.38
C SER A 199 0.80 17.99 13.62
N PRO A 200 0.10 18.50 12.62
CA PRO A 200 -1.33 18.75 12.74
C PRO A 200 -2.12 17.45 12.97
N HIS A 201 -1.44 16.31 12.92
CA HIS A 201 -2.05 14.98 12.87
C HIS A 201 -1.28 13.91 13.65
N GLY A 202 -0.54 14.23 14.70
CA GLY A 202 -0.13 13.22 15.70
C GLY A 202 -1.28 12.28 15.98
N LEU A 203 -1.26 11.32 16.90
CA LEU A 203 -2.51 10.61 17.26
C LEU A 203 -3.61 11.65 17.43
N SER A 204 -4.06 12.14 16.31
CA SER A 204 -4.57 13.49 16.19
C SER A 204 -5.97 13.53 16.75
N PHE A 205 -6.10 14.22 17.81
CA PHE A 205 -7.35 14.78 18.31
C PHE A 205 -8.00 15.77 17.32
N GLY A 206 -7.53 15.85 16.11
CA GLY A 206 -7.56 17.04 15.29
C GLY A 206 -8.69 17.20 14.32
N TRP A 207 -9.54 16.32 13.98
CA TRP A 207 -10.68 16.65 13.15
C TRP A 207 -12.01 16.34 13.85
N LEU A 208 -12.59 17.36 14.45
CA LEU A 208 -13.98 17.36 14.96
C LEU A 208 -14.31 16.25 16.00
N GLY A 209 -13.30 15.69 16.71
CA GLY A 209 -13.55 14.61 17.66
C GLY A 209 -13.83 13.23 17.02
N TYR A 210 -13.79 13.11 15.71
CA TYR A 210 -14.05 11.83 15.03
C TYR A 210 -12.84 10.91 14.98
N THR A 211 -11.63 11.43 15.18
CA THR A 211 -10.37 10.68 15.11
C THR A 211 -9.64 10.57 16.44
N ALA A 212 -10.21 11.06 17.53
CA ALA A 212 -9.63 10.87 18.85
C ALA A 212 -9.77 9.40 19.28
N PRO A 213 -8.76 8.84 19.98
CA PRO A 213 -8.91 7.52 20.60
C PRO A 213 -10.12 7.51 21.54
N LEU A 214 -10.96 6.49 21.39
CA LEU A 214 -12.15 6.26 22.21
C LEU A 214 -12.00 4.95 22.98
N ASP A 215 -12.72 4.84 24.08
CA ASP A 215 -12.81 3.57 24.83
C ASP A 215 -13.35 2.47 23.90
N GLY A 216 -12.60 1.38 23.81
CA GLY A 216 -12.94 0.27 22.94
C GLY A 216 -12.35 0.33 21.53
N ASP A 217 -11.54 1.32 21.23
CA ASP A 217 -10.76 1.35 19.98
C ASP A 217 -9.83 0.15 19.87
N ASN A 218 -9.54 -0.24 18.64
CA ASN A 218 -8.68 -1.37 18.34
C ASN A 218 -7.26 -0.91 18.02
N GLY A 219 -6.27 -1.77 18.30
CA GLY A 219 -4.89 -1.48 17.97
C GLY A 219 -3.94 -2.61 18.36
N PHE A 220 -2.66 -2.40 18.10
CA PHE A 220 -1.60 -3.34 18.48
C PHE A 220 -0.25 -2.64 18.56
N ILE A 221 0.71 -3.26 19.23
CA ILE A 221 2.08 -2.79 19.36
C ILE A 221 2.99 -3.63 18.47
N THR A 222 3.90 -2.99 17.73
CA THR A 222 4.94 -3.61 16.90
C THR A 222 6.29 -2.92 17.11
N GLY A 223 7.31 -3.31 16.35
CA GLY A 223 8.58 -2.59 16.33
C GLY A 223 9.42 -2.76 17.60
N SER A 224 9.30 -3.88 18.27
CA SER A 224 10.06 -4.22 19.47
C SER A 224 10.43 -5.70 19.50
N LEU A 225 11.60 -6.01 20.04
CA LEU A 225 11.95 -7.41 20.32
C LEU A 225 10.98 -8.07 21.33
N ASN A 226 10.33 -7.28 22.16
CA ASN A 226 9.36 -7.76 23.15
C ASN A 226 8.04 -8.25 22.52
N THR A 227 7.83 -8.01 21.23
CA THR A 227 6.66 -8.52 20.50
C THR A 227 6.95 -9.85 19.79
N VAL A 228 8.16 -10.38 19.89
CA VAL A 228 8.55 -11.66 19.25
C VAL A 228 8.39 -12.78 20.28
N ASP A 229 7.20 -13.37 20.36
CA ASP A 229 6.86 -14.34 21.41
C ASP A 229 6.14 -15.60 20.90
N VAL A 230 5.77 -15.66 19.60
CA VAL A 230 5.20 -16.87 18.97
C VAL A 230 5.91 -17.25 17.68
N PRO A 231 5.82 -18.54 17.25
CA PRO A 231 6.44 -19.00 15.99
C PRO A 231 5.98 -18.20 14.77
N GLY A 232 6.93 -17.81 13.92
CA GLY A 232 6.73 -17.03 12.72
C GLY A 232 6.89 -15.51 12.91
N GLU A 233 6.93 -15.04 14.13
CA GLU A 233 7.16 -13.62 14.41
C GLU A 233 8.62 -13.24 14.32
N TRP A 234 8.83 -12.00 13.92
CA TRP A 234 10.16 -11.44 13.76
C TRP A 234 10.20 -9.95 14.16
N TYR A 235 11.40 -9.51 14.48
CA TYR A 235 11.77 -8.11 14.66
C TYR A 235 13.13 -7.85 13.99
N MET A 236 13.33 -6.67 13.46
CA MET A 236 14.60 -6.29 12.83
C MET A 236 15.04 -4.92 13.33
N ASP A 237 16.22 -4.85 13.94
CA ASP A 237 16.88 -3.58 14.23
C ASP A 237 17.79 -3.14 13.06
N ASP A 238 18.80 -2.32 13.31
CA ASP A 238 19.69 -1.80 12.27
C ASP A 238 20.78 -2.81 11.84
N GLU A 239 20.99 -3.89 12.61
CA GLU A 239 22.06 -4.85 12.39
C GLU A 239 21.59 -6.30 12.29
N PHE A 240 20.46 -6.62 12.93
CA PHE A 240 20.03 -7.99 13.12
C PHE A 240 18.54 -8.20 12.83
N LEU A 241 18.27 -9.36 12.25
CA LEU A 241 16.95 -9.97 12.26
C LEU A 241 16.87 -10.93 13.46
N TYR A 242 15.84 -10.77 14.28
CA TYR A 242 15.42 -11.66 15.35
C TYR A 242 14.15 -12.36 14.90
N ILE A 243 14.08 -13.69 15.06
CA ILE A 243 12.93 -14.46 14.60
C ILE A 243 12.73 -15.70 15.47
N ILE A 244 11.48 -16.02 15.79
CA ILE A 244 11.10 -17.37 16.19
C ILE A 244 10.68 -18.10 14.90
N PRO A 245 11.48 -19.05 14.39
CA PRO A 245 11.14 -19.77 13.17
C PRO A 245 9.75 -20.40 13.25
N PRO A 246 8.98 -20.44 12.16
CA PRO A 246 7.67 -21.08 12.18
C PRO A 246 7.78 -22.60 12.47
N GLU A 247 6.67 -23.20 12.86
CA GLU A 247 6.62 -24.65 13.06
C GLU A 247 7.01 -25.40 11.77
N GLY A 248 7.90 -26.36 11.90
CA GLY A 248 8.39 -27.16 10.78
C GLY A 248 9.48 -26.50 9.95
N PHE A 249 10.03 -25.35 10.36
CA PHE A 249 11.13 -24.68 9.67
C PHE A 249 12.36 -25.57 9.51
N ASP A 250 12.83 -25.73 8.27
CA ASP A 250 14.03 -26.49 7.93
C ASP A 250 15.25 -25.57 7.83
N PHE A 251 16.12 -25.60 8.83
CA PHE A 251 17.32 -24.76 8.91
C PHE A 251 18.34 -24.97 7.77
N ASP A 252 18.26 -26.09 7.05
CA ASP A 252 19.17 -26.39 5.96
C ASP A 252 18.62 -26.05 4.58
N ASN A 253 17.30 -26.04 4.41
CA ASN A 253 16.66 -25.88 3.12
C ASN A 253 15.75 -24.65 3.00
N ASP A 254 15.13 -24.18 4.09
CA ASP A 254 14.28 -23.00 4.03
C ASP A 254 15.09 -21.72 3.87
N VAL A 255 14.59 -20.84 3.02
CA VAL A 255 15.26 -19.58 2.67
C VAL A 255 14.49 -18.42 3.27
N ILE A 256 15.17 -17.68 4.13
CA ILE A 256 14.66 -16.39 4.62
C ILE A 256 15.22 -15.27 3.76
N GLU A 257 14.33 -14.41 3.29
CA GLU A 257 14.67 -13.21 2.53
C GLU A 257 14.17 -11.97 3.29
N TYR A 258 14.89 -10.88 3.18
CA TYR A 258 14.48 -9.59 3.72
C TYR A 258 14.40 -8.54 2.62
N LYS A 259 13.53 -7.56 2.77
CA LYS A 259 13.40 -6.43 1.83
C LYS A 259 14.66 -5.58 1.87
N ALA A 260 15.33 -5.46 0.75
CA ALA A 260 16.57 -4.69 0.59
C ALA A 260 16.40 -3.45 -0.30
N ARG A 261 15.32 -3.38 -1.08
CA ARG A 261 15.02 -2.29 -2.02
C ARG A 261 13.55 -1.93 -1.98
N THR A 262 13.22 -0.68 -2.23
CA THR A 262 11.82 -0.25 -2.38
C THR A 262 11.34 -0.30 -3.81
N LEU A 263 12.23 -0.05 -4.76
CA LEU A 263 11.91 -0.04 -6.18
C LEU A 263 12.57 -1.21 -6.93
N LEU A 264 11.82 -1.81 -7.83
CA LEU A 264 12.30 -2.74 -8.84
C LEU A 264 12.70 -2.01 -10.12
N ILE A 265 11.88 -1.03 -10.53
CA ILE A 265 12.12 -0.24 -11.72
C ILE A 265 11.85 1.24 -11.40
N ASP A 266 12.82 2.08 -11.72
CA ASP A 266 12.72 3.52 -11.58
C ASP A 266 12.48 4.18 -12.95
N LEU A 267 11.24 4.61 -13.18
CA LEU A 267 10.82 5.34 -14.39
C LEU A 267 10.53 6.82 -14.10
N ARG A 268 11.03 7.34 -12.99
CA ARG A 268 10.81 8.75 -12.63
C ARG A 268 11.36 9.67 -13.72
N LYS A 269 10.47 10.57 -14.22
CA LYS A 269 10.79 11.53 -15.29
C LYS A 269 11.24 10.89 -16.60
N LYS A 270 10.91 9.62 -16.82
CA LYS A 270 11.21 8.91 -18.07
C LYS A 270 10.07 9.00 -19.07
N SER A 271 10.40 8.87 -20.34
CA SER A 271 9.42 8.83 -21.42
C SER A 271 9.64 7.67 -22.38
N HIS A 272 8.53 7.13 -22.89
CA HIS A 272 8.53 6.08 -23.90
C HIS A 272 9.35 4.84 -23.50
N ILE A 273 9.22 4.40 -22.25
CA ILE A 273 9.76 3.12 -21.78
C ILE A 273 8.63 2.09 -21.76
N LYS A 274 8.90 0.91 -22.29
CA LYS A 274 7.99 -0.23 -22.19
C LYS A 274 8.61 -1.34 -21.35
N VAL A 275 7.86 -1.85 -20.37
CA VAL A 275 8.22 -3.03 -19.57
C VAL A 275 7.22 -4.12 -19.90
N GLN A 276 7.69 -5.32 -20.21
CA GLN A 276 6.85 -6.42 -20.65
C GLN A 276 7.35 -7.77 -20.16
N ASN A 277 6.43 -8.67 -19.77
CA ASN A 277 6.70 -10.04 -19.35
C ASN A 277 7.77 -10.11 -18.23
N ILE A 278 7.56 -9.36 -17.16
CA ILE A 278 8.44 -9.32 -15.99
C ILE A 278 7.65 -9.75 -14.74
N HIS A 279 8.22 -10.60 -13.94
CA HIS A 279 7.76 -10.88 -12.58
C HIS A 279 8.53 -10.00 -11.59
N GLY A 280 7.84 -9.15 -10.86
CA GLY A 280 8.41 -8.28 -9.82
C GLY A 280 8.08 -8.81 -8.43
N PHE A 281 9.09 -8.94 -7.56
CA PHE A 281 8.92 -9.45 -6.20
C PHE A 281 9.44 -8.48 -5.14
N GLY A 282 8.62 -8.18 -4.14
CA GLY A 282 9.00 -7.44 -2.92
C GLY A 282 9.24 -5.95 -3.09
N GLY A 283 8.99 -5.39 -4.28
CA GLY A 283 9.23 -3.98 -4.56
C GLY A 283 8.27 -3.40 -5.59
N SER A 284 8.35 -2.09 -5.78
CA SER A 284 7.42 -1.31 -6.58
C SER A 284 8.04 -0.76 -7.87
N ILE A 285 7.20 -0.10 -8.67
CA ILE A 285 7.61 0.74 -9.80
C ILE A 285 7.22 2.18 -9.50
N SER A 286 8.17 3.09 -9.70
CA SER A 286 7.87 4.52 -9.67
C SER A 286 7.82 5.09 -11.08
N MET A 287 6.65 5.63 -11.43
CA MET A 287 6.42 6.36 -12.68
C MET A 287 6.11 7.85 -12.38
N LEU A 288 6.78 8.42 -11.36
CA LEU A 288 6.65 9.83 -11.02
C LEU A 288 7.08 10.71 -12.20
N ASP A 289 6.17 11.57 -12.67
CA ASP A 289 6.38 12.44 -13.84
C ASP A 289 6.73 11.69 -15.15
N ALA A 290 6.39 10.40 -15.25
CA ALA A 290 6.62 9.61 -16.44
C ALA A 290 5.65 9.99 -17.57
N GLN A 291 6.09 9.83 -18.81
CA GLN A 291 5.26 10.15 -19.99
C GLN A 291 5.26 9.00 -21.00
N MET A 292 4.08 8.57 -21.42
CA MET A 292 3.93 7.55 -22.46
C MET A 292 4.72 6.26 -22.17
N CYS A 293 4.87 5.93 -20.88
CA CYS A 293 5.46 4.67 -20.43
C CYS A 293 4.40 3.59 -20.33
N ILE A 294 4.77 2.35 -20.58
CA ILE A 294 3.85 1.22 -20.69
C ILE A 294 4.35 0.07 -19.81
N ILE A 295 3.51 -0.40 -18.90
CA ILE A 295 3.67 -1.67 -18.20
C ILE A 295 2.63 -2.64 -18.80
N ASP A 296 3.08 -3.78 -19.30
CA ASP A 296 2.26 -4.71 -20.08
C ASP A 296 2.64 -6.16 -19.78
N ASP A 297 1.66 -7.00 -19.47
CA ASP A 297 1.87 -8.43 -19.28
C ASP A 297 2.91 -8.73 -18.19
N CYS A 298 2.74 -8.13 -17.01
CA CYS A 298 3.65 -8.27 -15.87
C CYS A 298 2.90 -8.81 -14.64
N ASN A 299 3.62 -9.48 -13.75
CA ASN A 299 3.13 -9.93 -12.46
C ASN A 299 3.94 -9.28 -11.33
N PHE A 300 3.30 -8.58 -10.40
CA PHE A 300 3.96 -7.94 -9.27
C PHE A 300 3.40 -8.46 -7.95
N GLU A 301 4.29 -8.88 -7.07
CA GLU A 301 3.94 -9.40 -5.76
C GLU A 301 4.61 -8.59 -4.65
N TYR A 302 3.84 -8.27 -3.61
CA TYR A 302 4.31 -7.52 -2.44
C TYR A 302 4.92 -6.17 -2.80
N THR A 303 4.21 -5.42 -3.62
CA THR A 303 4.73 -4.19 -4.26
C THR A 303 5.07 -3.08 -3.27
N SER A 304 4.40 -3.03 -2.13
CA SER A 304 4.77 -2.12 -1.05
C SER A 304 4.65 -2.80 0.30
N HIS A 305 5.54 -2.44 1.20
CA HIS A 305 5.36 -2.70 2.62
C HIS A 305 5.86 -1.47 3.37
N SER A 306 4.92 -0.82 4.01
CA SER A 306 5.19 0.25 4.93
C SER A 306 4.20 0.10 6.05
N ILE A 307 4.68 -0.26 7.24
CA ILE A 307 3.86 -0.26 8.44
C ILE A 307 3.63 1.15 8.98
N TRP A 308 4.38 2.09 8.48
CA TRP A 308 4.28 3.50 8.81
C TRP A 308 3.87 4.30 7.58
N CYS A 309 2.93 5.16 7.78
CA CYS A 309 2.44 5.99 6.73
C CYS A 309 3.12 7.32 6.77
N ALA A 310 3.99 7.48 5.82
CA ALA A 310 4.68 8.72 5.57
C ALA A 310 5.53 9.26 6.73
N ASP A 311 6.12 10.40 6.52
CA ASP A 311 6.93 11.14 7.45
C ASP A 311 6.35 11.07 8.88
N GLN A 312 7.19 10.76 9.86
CA GLN A 312 6.88 10.72 11.29
C GLN A 312 6.10 11.92 11.83
N ARG A 313 5.98 12.96 11.02
CA ARG A 313 5.33 14.23 11.36
C ARG A 313 3.82 14.21 11.19
N THR A 314 3.26 13.29 10.44
CA THR A 314 1.84 13.40 10.12
C THR A 314 0.95 12.41 10.84
N GLY A 315 1.46 11.31 11.37
CA GLY A 315 0.66 10.34 12.13
C GLY A 315 -0.62 9.85 11.41
N TYR A 316 -0.89 10.37 10.22
CA TYR A 316 -2.12 10.26 9.48
C TYR A 316 -1.84 9.76 8.06
N ILE A 317 -2.31 8.59 7.76
CA ILE A 317 -2.14 7.95 6.46
C ILE A 317 -2.82 8.73 5.33
N ASP A 318 -3.71 9.63 5.65
CA ASP A 318 -4.61 10.29 4.72
C ASP A 318 -4.11 11.62 4.16
N ASN A 319 -3.06 12.20 4.70
CA ASN A 319 -2.53 13.45 4.15
C ASN A 319 -1.57 13.20 2.98
N PHE A 320 -2.11 12.69 1.90
CA PHE A 320 -1.40 12.54 0.61
C PHE A 320 -1.09 13.87 -0.08
N ASN A 321 -1.25 14.97 0.60
CA ASN A 321 -1.21 16.31 0.02
C ASN A 321 0.14 16.99 0.18
N ASP A 322 1.01 16.47 1.02
CA ASP A 322 2.36 17.02 1.17
C ASP A 322 3.30 16.48 0.07
N ARG A 323 4.14 17.36 -0.45
CA ARG A 323 5.16 17.03 -1.45
C ARG A 323 6.08 15.90 -1.00
N THR A 324 6.47 15.90 0.28
CA THR A 324 7.32 14.88 0.88
C THR A 324 6.65 13.53 0.95
N GLU A 325 5.34 13.48 1.17
CA GLU A 325 4.55 12.25 1.20
C GLU A 325 4.42 11.63 -0.19
N ASN A 326 4.14 12.45 -1.19
CA ASN A 326 4.08 11.96 -2.57
C ASN A 326 5.44 11.44 -3.07
N GLU A 327 6.55 12.05 -2.65
CA GLU A 327 7.87 11.50 -2.90
C GLU A 327 8.08 10.16 -2.18
N ALA A 328 7.58 10.00 -0.95
CA ALA A 328 7.62 8.73 -0.24
C ALA A 328 6.76 7.66 -0.91
N HIS A 329 5.57 8.01 -1.40
CA HIS A 329 4.73 7.10 -2.19
C HIS A 329 5.39 6.69 -3.49
N ALA A 330 5.96 7.64 -4.21
CA ALA A 330 6.71 7.40 -5.43
C ALA A 330 7.99 6.59 -5.22
N ASN A 331 8.52 6.53 -4.00
CA ASN A 331 9.65 5.70 -3.61
C ASN A 331 9.24 4.30 -3.09
N GLY A 332 8.06 3.80 -3.49
CA GLY A 332 7.59 2.46 -3.18
C GLY A 332 6.74 2.36 -1.90
N GLY A 333 6.29 3.48 -1.35
CA GLY A 333 5.39 3.48 -0.20
C GLY A 333 3.96 3.05 -0.54
N ALA A 334 3.45 3.42 -1.71
CA ALA A 334 2.05 3.27 -2.08
C ALA A 334 1.76 2.25 -3.20
N GLY A 335 2.52 1.18 -3.31
CA GLY A 335 2.39 0.26 -4.43
C GLY A 335 2.99 0.84 -5.72
N ILE A 336 2.39 0.53 -6.87
CA ILE A 336 2.86 1.10 -8.15
C ILE A 336 2.32 2.51 -8.29
N TYR A 337 3.23 3.48 -8.32
CA TYR A 337 2.90 4.89 -8.41
C TYR A 337 2.98 5.40 -9.84
N ILE A 338 1.89 5.96 -10.37
CA ILE A 338 1.80 6.46 -11.74
C ILE A 338 1.38 7.92 -11.72
N SER A 339 2.28 8.80 -12.15
CA SER A 339 1.97 10.20 -12.43
C SER A 339 2.58 10.65 -13.76
N GLY A 340 2.39 11.93 -14.10
CA GLY A 340 2.77 12.42 -15.43
C GLY A 340 1.63 12.29 -16.43
N ALA A 341 1.89 11.80 -17.64
CA ALA A 341 0.86 11.79 -18.68
C ALA A 341 0.92 10.60 -19.64
N ASP A 342 -0.26 10.17 -20.08
CA ASP A 342 -0.44 9.20 -21.18
C ASP A 342 0.25 7.84 -20.90
N ASN A 343 0.35 7.47 -19.63
CA ASN A 343 0.92 6.21 -19.21
C ASN A 343 -0.10 5.07 -19.31
N VAL A 344 0.39 3.86 -19.48
CA VAL A 344 -0.44 2.66 -19.64
C VAL A 344 -0.01 1.58 -18.65
N PHE A 345 -0.98 1.04 -17.90
CA PHE A 345 -0.80 -0.16 -17.08
C PHE A 345 -1.83 -1.20 -17.49
N LYS A 346 -1.39 -2.32 -18.04
CA LYS A 346 -2.33 -3.28 -18.64
C LYS A 346 -1.89 -4.74 -18.58
N ASN A 347 -2.86 -5.64 -18.75
CA ASN A 347 -2.66 -7.09 -18.86
C ASN A 347 -1.82 -7.65 -17.70
N SER A 348 -1.85 -7.00 -16.56
CA SER A 348 -0.89 -7.23 -15.49
C SER A 348 -1.61 -7.62 -14.21
N ARG A 349 -0.87 -8.29 -13.33
CA ARG A 349 -1.35 -8.69 -12.01
C ARG A 349 -0.57 -7.93 -10.93
N ILE A 350 -1.29 -7.51 -9.88
CA ILE A 350 -0.71 -7.03 -8.63
C ILE A 350 -1.28 -7.88 -7.50
N TYR A 351 -0.42 -8.60 -6.82
CA TYR A 351 -0.78 -9.38 -5.66
C TYR A 351 -0.15 -8.79 -4.41
N SER A 352 -1.00 -8.41 -3.47
CA SER A 352 -0.62 -8.01 -2.12
C SER A 352 0.25 -6.75 -2.04
N SER A 353 -0.35 -5.68 -1.59
CA SER A 353 0.31 -4.41 -1.32
C SER A 353 -0.17 -3.87 0.03
N ALA A 354 0.74 -3.30 0.81
CA ALA A 354 0.42 -2.76 2.13
C ALA A 354 -0.56 -1.58 2.06
N ILE A 355 -0.37 -0.73 1.07
CA ILE A 355 -1.23 0.42 0.78
C ILE A 355 -1.96 0.15 -0.54
N SER A 356 -2.00 1.05 -1.51
CA SER A 356 -2.66 0.79 -2.79
C SER A 356 -1.97 -0.28 -3.63
N GLY A 357 -2.68 -0.94 -4.52
CA GLY A 357 -2.09 -1.68 -5.63
C GLY A 357 -1.55 -0.71 -6.68
N LEU A 358 -2.43 0.18 -7.17
CA LEU A 358 -2.09 1.29 -8.05
C LEU A 358 -2.43 2.63 -7.40
N TYR A 359 -1.50 3.58 -7.47
CA TYR A 359 -1.71 4.98 -7.11
C TYR A 359 -1.61 5.85 -8.37
N LEU A 360 -2.72 6.46 -8.77
CA LEU A 360 -2.83 7.29 -9.97
C LEU A 360 -2.88 8.77 -9.56
N ALA A 361 -1.86 9.54 -9.88
CA ALA A 361 -1.75 10.95 -9.48
C ALA A 361 -1.59 11.94 -10.65
N GLY A 362 -1.39 11.46 -11.84
CA GLY A 362 -1.17 12.29 -13.02
C GLY A 362 -2.42 12.50 -13.87
N ARG A 363 -2.22 12.59 -15.17
CA ARG A 363 -3.29 12.74 -16.14
C ARG A 363 -3.28 11.62 -17.18
N THR A 364 -4.45 11.29 -17.69
CA THR A 364 -4.61 10.42 -18.87
C THR A 364 -3.88 9.09 -18.73
N THR A 365 -4.06 8.42 -17.59
CA THR A 365 -3.52 7.07 -17.41
C THR A 365 -4.56 6.06 -17.89
N TYR A 366 -4.11 5.07 -18.66
CA TYR A 366 -4.93 3.97 -19.13
C TYR A 366 -4.63 2.71 -18.32
N VAL A 367 -5.64 2.25 -17.57
CA VAL A 367 -5.56 1.06 -16.72
C VAL A 367 -6.58 0.05 -17.20
N TYR A 368 -6.13 -1.02 -17.85
CA TYR A 368 -7.07 -1.98 -18.39
C TYR A 368 -6.60 -3.42 -18.39
N ASN A 369 -7.57 -4.33 -18.22
CA ASN A 369 -7.36 -5.77 -18.22
C ASN A 369 -6.33 -6.23 -17.17
N ASN A 370 -6.47 -5.73 -15.93
CA ASN A 370 -5.57 -6.07 -14.84
C ASN A 370 -6.31 -6.84 -13.74
N LEU A 371 -5.55 -7.61 -12.98
CA LEU A 371 -6.00 -8.29 -11.78
C LEU A 371 -5.26 -7.72 -10.55
N LEU A 372 -5.99 -7.09 -9.63
CA LEU A 372 -5.45 -6.56 -8.38
C LEU A 372 -6.07 -7.33 -7.22
N GLU A 373 -5.23 -7.98 -6.43
CA GLU A 373 -5.64 -8.93 -5.40
C GLU A 373 -5.01 -8.58 -4.05
N GLN A 374 -5.83 -8.58 -3.00
CA GLN A 374 -5.39 -8.45 -1.60
C GLN A 374 -4.49 -7.24 -1.35
N THR A 375 -4.84 -6.12 -1.94
CA THR A 375 -4.12 -4.86 -1.75
C THR A 375 -4.69 -4.08 -0.56
N ASN A 376 -3.95 -3.08 -0.09
CA ASN A 376 -4.28 -2.29 1.09
C ASN A 376 -4.49 -3.14 2.35
N TYR A 377 -3.63 -4.14 2.59
CA TYR A 377 -3.77 -5.02 3.76
C TYR A 377 -3.49 -4.30 5.09
N LEU A 378 -2.88 -3.14 5.09
CA LEU A 378 -2.71 -2.31 6.29
C LEU A 378 -3.98 -1.55 6.70
N GLY A 379 -5.05 -1.60 5.90
CA GLY A 379 -6.28 -0.93 6.25
C GLY A 379 -6.23 0.58 6.23
N THR A 380 -5.50 1.13 5.27
CA THR A 380 -5.41 2.58 5.08
C THR A 380 -6.66 3.12 4.39
N THR A 381 -6.81 4.44 4.29
CA THR A 381 -7.90 5.07 3.56
C THR A 381 -7.82 4.94 2.05
N THR A 382 -6.79 4.25 1.53
CA THR A 382 -6.65 3.96 0.11
C THR A 382 -7.38 2.68 -0.30
N GLY A 383 -7.33 2.34 -1.56
CA GLY A 383 -7.96 1.14 -2.14
C GLY A 383 -7.04 0.37 -3.08
N GLY A 384 -7.58 -0.64 -3.72
CA GLY A 384 -6.86 -1.39 -4.75
C GLY A 384 -6.33 -0.48 -5.84
N ILE A 385 -7.19 0.38 -6.38
CA ILE A 385 -6.83 1.53 -7.22
C ILE A 385 -7.17 2.79 -6.44
N TYR A 386 -6.19 3.63 -6.20
CA TYR A 386 -6.37 4.93 -5.57
C TYR A 386 -6.09 6.05 -6.57
N ILE A 387 -7.04 6.96 -6.72
CA ILE A 387 -6.90 8.13 -7.58
C ILE A 387 -6.69 9.34 -6.69
N GLY A 388 -5.45 9.77 -6.62
CA GLY A 388 -5.01 10.93 -5.87
C GLY A 388 -4.64 12.11 -6.76
N PHE A 389 -3.98 13.09 -6.20
CA PHE A 389 -3.46 14.22 -6.94
C PHE A 389 -2.15 14.74 -6.35
N GLU A 390 -1.46 15.57 -7.12
CA GLU A 390 -0.17 16.15 -6.75
C GLU A 390 -0.34 17.64 -6.47
N GLU A 391 -0.56 18.02 -5.22
CA GLU A 391 -0.82 19.41 -4.82
C GLU A 391 0.32 20.39 -5.11
N TRP A 392 1.57 19.89 -5.12
CA TRP A 392 2.73 20.75 -5.38
C TRP A 392 2.87 21.20 -6.83
N LYS A 393 2.10 20.60 -7.75
CA LYS A 393 2.13 21.03 -9.16
C LYS A 393 1.36 22.31 -9.36
N PRO A 394 1.79 23.15 -10.32
CA PRO A 394 1.04 24.36 -10.68
C PRO A 394 -0.43 24.05 -10.94
N LYS A 395 -1.33 24.89 -10.45
CA LYS A 395 -2.78 24.71 -10.50
C LYS A 395 -3.36 24.56 -11.92
N ASP A 396 -2.63 24.98 -12.93
CA ASP A 396 -2.96 24.88 -14.36
C ASP A 396 -2.59 23.53 -14.99
N GLN A 397 -1.92 22.64 -14.26
CA GLN A 397 -1.63 21.31 -14.78
C GLN A 397 -2.84 20.39 -14.64
N TRP A 398 -3.20 19.76 -15.74
CA TRP A 398 -4.34 18.84 -15.86
C TRP A 398 -4.17 17.63 -14.96
N ARG A 399 -5.29 17.25 -14.30
CA ARG A 399 -5.37 16.07 -13.44
C ARG A 399 -6.57 15.23 -13.88
N GLY A 400 -6.48 13.90 -13.67
CA GLY A 400 -7.54 12.99 -14.05
C GLY A 400 -7.54 12.62 -15.53
N GLY A 401 -8.69 12.38 -16.10
CA GLY A 401 -8.82 11.86 -17.47
C GLY A 401 -8.41 10.39 -17.60
N HIS A 402 -8.39 9.67 -16.49
CA HIS A 402 -8.02 8.26 -16.49
C HIS A 402 -9.11 7.42 -17.14
N THR A 403 -8.67 6.39 -17.87
CA THR A 403 -9.54 5.35 -18.42
C THR A 403 -9.26 4.05 -17.68
N ILE A 404 -10.26 3.52 -16.97
CA ILE A 404 -10.13 2.35 -16.08
C ILE A 404 -11.15 1.30 -16.54
N TYR A 405 -10.69 0.34 -17.35
CA TYR A 405 -11.56 -0.63 -18.02
C TYR A 405 -11.13 -2.07 -17.80
N TYR A 406 -12.09 -2.96 -17.66
CA TYR A 406 -11.89 -4.42 -17.65
C TYR A 406 -10.94 -4.91 -16.55
N ASN A 407 -10.87 -4.22 -15.41
CA ASN A 407 -10.06 -4.67 -14.30
C ASN A 407 -10.89 -5.48 -13.31
N THR A 408 -10.24 -6.46 -12.71
CA THR A 408 -10.76 -7.18 -11.54
C THR A 408 -9.97 -6.75 -10.31
N VAL A 409 -10.65 -6.27 -9.27
CA VAL A 409 -10.03 -5.76 -8.05
C VAL A 409 -10.77 -6.30 -6.83
N TRP A 410 -10.07 -7.06 -5.98
CA TRP A 410 -10.69 -7.73 -4.86
C TRP A 410 -9.78 -7.91 -3.64
N GLY A 411 -10.39 -8.23 -2.49
CA GLY A 411 -9.66 -8.54 -1.26
C GLY A 411 -9.00 -7.32 -0.62
N ASN A 412 -9.62 -6.16 -0.71
CA ASN A 412 -9.05 -4.90 -0.24
C ASN A 412 -9.67 -4.48 1.09
N SER A 413 -8.93 -3.69 1.89
CA SER A 413 -9.45 -3.23 3.18
C SER A 413 -10.66 -2.33 3.04
N ARG A 414 -10.47 -1.11 2.55
CA ARG A 414 -11.53 -0.09 2.54
C ARG A 414 -12.33 -0.09 1.25
N GLY A 415 -11.71 -0.36 0.13
CA GLY A 415 -12.41 -0.38 -1.15
C GLY A 415 -11.55 -0.78 -2.32
N SER A 416 -12.19 -1.11 -3.42
CA SER A 416 -11.51 -1.52 -4.64
C SER A 416 -11.04 -0.34 -5.46
N LEU A 417 -11.88 0.68 -5.62
CA LEU A 417 -11.53 1.92 -6.28
C LEU A 417 -11.93 3.10 -5.40
N ILE A 418 -10.95 3.88 -4.99
CA ILE A 418 -11.14 5.07 -4.17
C ILE A 418 -10.67 6.30 -4.93
N THR A 419 -11.54 7.30 -5.00
CA THR A 419 -11.18 8.65 -5.44
C THR A 419 -11.23 9.56 -4.22
N SER A 420 -10.11 10.16 -3.86
CA SER A 420 -10.09 11.22 -2.87
C SER A 420 -9.75 12.52 -3.57
N ASN A 421 -10.71 13.40 -3.64
CA ASN A 421 -10.43 14.81 -3.83
C ASN A 421 -10.39 15.42 -2.44
N THR A 422 -9.22 15.34 -1.86
CA THR A 422 -8.98 15.98 -0.61
C THR A 422 -9.44 17.42 -0.70
N TYR A 423 -10.25 17.76 0.26
CA TYR A 423 -10.45 19.08 0.80
C TYR A 423 -10.04 20.25 -0.08
N GLU A 424 -10.59 20.37 -1.23
CA GLU A 424 -10.56 21.63 -1.93
C GLU A 424 -11.85 22.45 -1.69
N SER A 425 -12.33 22.51 -0.44
CA SER A 425 -13.19 23.62 -0.04
C SER A 425 -12.53 24.98 -0.26
N TRP A 426 -11.24 24.99 -0.52
CA TRP A 426 -10.45 26.16 -0.89
C TRP A 426 -10.37 26.40 -2.41
N VAL A 427 -10.83 25.47 -3.23
CA VAL A 427 -10.79 25.56 -4.70
C VAL A 427 -11.92 26.42 -5.28
N TYR A 428 -12.78 26.97 -4.47
CA TYR A 428 -13.73 27.99 -4.94
C TYR A 428 -13.07 29.18 -5.66
N GLU A 429 -11.77 29.36 -5.51
CA GLU A 429 -11.02 30.42 -6.19
C GLU A 429 -10.25 29.96 -7.45
N ILE A 430 -10.21 28.67 -7.78
CA ILE A 430 -9.51 28.23 -9.00
C ILE A 430 -10.49 28.20 -10.17
N GLN A 431 -10.95 29.38 -10.54
CA GLN A 431 -11.64 29.56 -11.82
C GLN A 431 -10.69 29.18 -12.96
N GLY A 432 -10.98 28.09 -13.64
CA GLY A 432 -10.33 27.70 -14.88
C GLY A 432 -9.54 26.39 -14.91
N THR A 433 -9.35 25.67 -13.82
CA THR A 433 -8.74 24.34 -13.88
C THR A 433 -9.79 23.31 -14.31
N ARG A 434 -9.61 22.76 -15.50
CA ARG A 434 -10.44 21.65 -15.98
C ARG A 434 -9.83 20.34 -15.44
N HIS A 435 -10.51 19.70 -14.51
CA HIS A 435 -10.25 18.29 -14.25
C HIS A 435 -10.75 17.50 -15.47
N ALA A 436 -9.91 16.69 -16.06
CA ALA A 436 -10.36 15.85 -17.16
C ALA A 436 -11.25 14.74 -16.59
N ALA A 437 -12.43 14.56 -17.18
CA ALA A 437 -13.35 13.51 -16.79
C ALA A 437 -12.70 12.14 -16.92
N MET A 438 -12.94 11.29 -15.94
CA MET A 438 -12.55 9.89 -15.98
C MET A 438 -13.62 9.05 -16.66
N ASP A 439 -13.22 7.93 -17.22
CA ASP A 439 -14.12 6.91 -17.73
C ASP A 439 -13.79 5.57 -17.08
N ILE A 440 -14.75 5.05 -16.26
CA ILE A 440 -14.57 3.88 -15.42
C ILE A 440 -15.64 2.87 -15.79
N ALA A 441 -15.27 1.81 -16.52
CA ALA A 441 -16.27 0.90 -17.04
C ALA A 441 -15.81 -0.56 -17.16
N TYR A 442 -16.76 -1.47 -17.15
CA TYR A 442 -16.55 -2.90 -17.35
C TYR A 442 -15.60 -3.54 -16.32
N ASN A 443 -15.50 -2.95 -15.13
CA ASN A 443 -14.69 -3.52 -14.07
C ASN A 443 -15.52 -4.43 -13.17
N ASP A 444 -14.82 -5.37 -12.53
CA ASP A 444 -15.33 -6.28 -11.53
C ASP A 444 -14.68 -5.94 -10.18
N PHE A 445 -15.46 -5.38 -9.26
CA PHE A 445 -15.02 -4.94 -7.93
C PHE A 445 -15.72 -5.76 -6.86
N TYR A 446 -14.98 -6.53 -6.07
CA TYR A 446 -15.58 -7.36 -5.04
C TYR A 446 -14.72 -7.62 -3.82
N ALA A 447 -15.34 -8.18 -2.79
CA ALA A 447 -14.70 -8.55 -1.53
C ALA A 447 -13.88 -7.38 -0.92
N GLY A 448 -14.44 -6.18 -0.87
CA GLY A 448 -13.87 -5.05 -0.14
C GLY A 448 -14.24 -5.08 1.34
N GLY A 449 -13.53 -4.30 2.18
CA GLY A 449 -13.77 -4.23 3.62
C GLY A 449 -13.17 -5.40 4.43
N VAL A 450 -12.26 -6.19 3.83
CA VAL A 450 -11.82 -7.47 4.42
C VAL A 450 -10.78 -7.34 5.52
N TYR A 451 -9.98 -6.30 5.53
CA TYR A 451 -8.95 -6.09 6.56
C TYR A 451 -9.31 -4.99 7.57
N SER A 452 -9.99 -3.98 7.14
CA SER A 452 -10.64 -2.95 7.95
C SER A 452 -11.52 -2.14 7.03
N GLY A 453 -12.54 -1.55 7.54
CA GLY A 453 -13.35 -0.84 6.59
C GLY A 453 -14.55 -0.13 7.15
N ARG A 454 -14.36 0.75 8.14
CA ARG A 454 -15.42 1.71 8.37
C ARG A 454 -15.35 2.81 7.33
N ASP A 455 -16.50 3.33 6.93
CA ASP A 455 -16.63 4.47 6.02
C ASP A 455 -15.97 4.24 4.65
N GLY A 456 -16.37 3.18 3.98
CA GLY A 456 -15.80 2.77 2.69
C GLY A 456 -16.80 2.15 1.72
N GLY A 457 -16.31 1.73 0.57
CA GLY A 457 -17.10 1.08 -0.47
C GLY A 457 -16.24 0.44 -1.54
N LEU A 458 -16.77 -0.51 -2.29
CA LEU A 458 -16.06 -1.03 -3.46
C LEU A 458 -15.70 0.11 -4.42
N PHE A 459 -16.61 1.06 -4.60
CA PHE A 459 -16.29 2.40 -5.04
C PHE A 459 -16.53 3.38 -3.90
N TYR A 460 -15.55 4.21 -3.62
CA TYR A 460 -15.66 5.31 -2.66
C TYR A 460 -15.17 6.60 -3.30
N GLY A 461 -16.03 7.61 -3.34
CA GLY A 461 -15.73 8.95 -3.80
C GLY A 461 -15.93 9.96 -2.69
N HIS A 462 -14.93 10.80 -2.43
CA HIS A 462 -15.00 11.83 -1.41
C HIS A 462 -14.67 13.21 -1.99
N GLY A 463 -15.53 14.19 -1.73
CA GLY A 463 -15.25 15.61 -1.95
C GLY A 463 -15.00 16.06 -3.38
N THR A 464 -15.55 15.39 -4.38
CA THR A 464 -15.44 15.80 -5.79
C THR A 464 -16.40 16.94 -6.09
N GLN A 465 -16.12 18.13 -5.58
CA GLN A 465 -16.78 19.33 -6.10
C GLN A 465 -16.06 19.82 -7.34
N MET A 466 -16.76 19.84 -8.43
CA MET A 466 -16.24 20.30 -9.69
C MET A 466 -16.95 21.61 -10.06
N GLY A 467 -16.21 22.61 -10.53
CA GLY A 467 -16.77 23.92 -10.91
C GLY A 467 -17.59 23.88 -12.22
N ASP A 468 -18.22 24.96 -12.57
CA ASP A 468 -19.31 25.10 -13.56
C ASP A 468 -19.03 24.73 -15.03
N ASN A 469 -17.85 24.19 -15.39
CA ASN A 469 -17.47 23.91 -16.79
C ASN A 469 -16.85 22.53 -17.00
N ILE A 470 -17.44 21.48 -16.44
CA ILE A 470 -16.78 20.20 -16.33
C ILE A 470 -17.34 19.15 -17.26
N ILE A 471 -16.43 18.37 -17.81
CA ILE A 471 -16.74 17.09 -18.46
C ILE A 471 -16.97 16.08 -17.34
N ARG A 472 -18.16 15.51 -17.25
CA ARG A 472 -18.57 14.60 -16.17
C ARG A 472 -17.82 13.29 -16.22
N THR A 473 -17.31 12.83 -15.08
CA THR A 473 -16.77 11.49 -14.91
C THR A 473 -17.89 10.45 -15.12
N LYS A 474 -17.61 9.44 -15.91
CA LYS A 474 -18.54 8.34 -16.18
C LYS A 474 -18.12 7.09 -15.43
N MET A 475 -19.07 6.51 -14.69
CA MET A 475 -18.91 5.21 -14.06
C MET A 475 -20.05 4.31 -14.51
N HIS A 476 -19.75 3.35 -15.39
CA HIS A 476 -20.81 2.56 -16.01
C HIS A 476 -20.43 1.13 -16.35
N LYS A 477 -21.43 0.26 -16.33
CA LYS A 477 -21.28 -1.16 -16.70
C LYS A 477 -20.24 -1.90 -15.84
N ASN A 478 -20.09 -1.48 -14.59
CA ASN A 478 -19.25 -2.18 -13.63
C ASN A 478 -20.09 -3.14 -12.79
N LEU A 479 -19.45 -4.18 -12.29
CA LEU A 479 -19.99 -5.08 -11.28
C LEU A 479 -19.41 -4.71 -9.90
N PHE A 480 -20.28 -4.70 -8.90
CA PHE A 480 -19.92 -4.47 -7.49
C PHE A 480 -20.60 -5.54 -6.66
N TRP A 481 -19.82 -6.38 -5.97
CA TRP A 481 -20.41 -7.45 -5.18
C TRP A 481 -19.56 -7.82 -3.96
N ASP A 482 -20.25 -8.26 -2.90
CA ASP A 482 -19.69 -8.70 -1.63
C ASP A 482 -18.77 -7.65 -0.98
N TYR A 483 -19.35 -6.57 -0.47
CA TYR A 483 -18.68 -5.65 0.42
C TYR A 483 -18.96 -6.03 1.88
N TYR A 484 -17.91 -6.23 2.67
CA TYR A 484 -18.02 -6.64 4.07
C TYR A 484 -18.15 -5.41 4.98
N VAL A 485 -19.35 -5.19 5.48
CA VAL A 485 -19.74 -4.00 6.25
C VAL A 485 -19.37 -4.14 7.72
N TYR A 486 -18.82 -3.07 8.31
CA TYR A 486 -18.44 -3.04 9.71
C TYR A 486 -19.51 -2.44 10.62
N ASP A 487 -20.13 -1.31 10.29
CA ASP A 487 -21.09 -0.61 11.16
C ASP A 487 -22.24 0.13 10.45
N GLY A 488 -22.38 -0.05 9.14
CA GLY A 488 -23.52 0.46 8.40
C GLY A 488 -23.34 1.78 7.67
N TYR A 489 -22.12 2.34 7.66
CA TYR A 489 -21.75 3.51 6.84
C TYR A 489 -21.04 3.12 5.54
N GLU A 490 -21.09 1.86 5.17
CA GLU A 490 -20.39 1.32 4.04
C GLU A 490 -21.36 0.78 2.99
N GLY A 491 -20.87 0.58 1.77
CA GLY A 491 -21.68 0.02 0.69
C GLY A 491 -20.94 -0.28 -0.59
N ALA A 492 -21.64 -0.87 -1.55
CA ALA A 492 -21.04 -1.17 -2.85
C ALA A 492 -20.57 0.09 -3.58
N MET A 493 -21.35 1.16 -3.52
CA MET A 493 -21.02 2.46 -4.10
C MET A 493 -21.31 3.55 -3.07
N TYR A 494 -20.28 4.25 -2.62
CA TYR A 494 -20.39 5.27 -1.62
C TYR A 494 -19.88 6.61 -2.14
N TYR A 495 -20.79 7.57 -2.22
CA TYR A 495 -20.53 8.96 -2.59
C TYR A 495 -20.60 9.83 -1.34
N ASP A 496 -19.43 10.25 -0.86
CA ASP A 496 -19.30 10.99 0.38
C ASP A 496 -18.95 12.48 0.15
N ALA A 497 -19.31 13.32 1.11
CA ALA A 497 -18.92 14.73 1.22
C ALA A 497 -19.10 15.55 -0.07
N GLY A 498 -20.25 15.42 -0.73
CA GLY A 498 -20.61 16.30 -1.84
C GLY A 498 -19.96 15.93 -3.17
N VAL A 499 -19.77 14.65 -3.43
CA VAL A 499 -19.41 14.18 -4.77
C VAL A 499 -20.44 14.66 -5.78
N THR A 500 -20.01 15.49 -6.72
CA THR A 500 -20.82 16.01 -7.82
C THR A 500 -20.22 15.65 -9.17
N GLU A 501 -20.97 15.87 -10.25
CA GLU A 501 -20.46 15.69 -11.63
C GLU A 501 -20.00 14.26 -11.98
N MET A 502 -20.66 13.26 -11.42
CA MET A 502 -20.44 11.86 -11.76
C MET A 502 -21.72 11.24 -12.34
N ASP A 503 -21.62 10.68 -13.54
CA ASP A 503 -22.70 9.97 -14.21
C ASP A 503 -22.55 8.46 -13.98
N GLY A 504 -23.34 7.90 -13.06
CA GLY A 504 -23.43 6.46 -12.83
C GLY A 504 -24.58 5.83 -13.60
N PHE A 505 -24.31 4.88 -14.50
CA PHE A 505 -25.36 4.20 -15.25
C PHE A 505 -24.99 2.76 -15.64
N CYS A 506 -25.99 1.91 -15.71
CA CYS A 506 -25.81 0.48 -16.08
C CYS A 506 -24.82 -0.29 -15.18
N ASN A 507 -24.55 0.18 -13.97
CA ASN A 507 -23.79 -0.60 -12.99
C ASN A 507 -24.72 -1.63 -12.34
N VAL A 508 -24.15 -2.77 -11.97
CA VAL A 508 -24.86 -3.82 -11.23
C VAL A 508 -24.17 -4.01 -9.89
N ALA A 509 -24.94 -3.96 -8.81
CA ALA A 509 -24.48 -4.25 -7.47
C ALA A 509 -25.31 -5.39 -6.87
N PHE A 510 -24.64 -6.38 -6.27
CA PHE A 510 -25.31 -7.53 -5.63
C PHE A 510 -24.46 -8.10 -4.50
N CYS A 511 -25.09 -8.93 -3.68
CA CYS A 511 -24.44 -9.65 -2.60
C CYS A 511 -24.69 -11.13 -2.75
N THR A 512 -23.67 -11.94 -2.54
CA THR A 512 -23.79 -13.39 -2.55
C THR A 512 -23.99 -13.96 -1.15
N ASP A 513 -23.70 -13.17 -0.11
CA ASP A 513 -23.77 -13.54 1.30
C ASP A 513 -24.69 -12.61 2.11
N GLU A 514 -25.18 -13.11 3.24
CA GLU A 514 -26.03 -12.36 4.18
C GLU A 514 -25.30 -11.18 4.86
N VAL A 515 -23.98 -11.08 4.69
CA VAL A 515 -23.11 -10.11 5.37
C VAL A 515 -22.83 -8.86 4.52
N GLY A 516 -23.12 -8.90 3.24
CA GLY A 516 -22.89 -7.76 2.35
C GLY A 516 -24.10 -6.82 2.28
N ASN A 517 -23.88 -5.52 2.38
CA ASN A 517 -24.93 -4.52 2.26
C ASN A 517 -24.82 -3.70 0.97
N TYR A 518 -26.01 -3.42 0.38
CA TYR A 518 -26.13 -2.42 -0.67
C TYR A 518 -26.44 -1.07 -0.03
N LYS A 519 -25.51 -0.15 -0.13
CA LYS A 519 -25.83 1.23 0.20
C LYS A 519 -25.41 2.14 -0.93
N LEU A 520 -26.35 2.81 -1.54
CA LEU A 520 -26.12 4.01 -2.32
C LEU A 520 -26.32 5.17 -1.33
N THR A 521 -25.26 5.75 -0.83
CA THR A 521 -25.33 6.95 0.00
C THR A 521 -24.81 8.13 -0.78
N SER A 522 -25.63 9.18 -0.87
CA SER A 522 -25.20 10.52 -1.22
C SER A 522 -25.55 11.42 -0.03
N TYR A 523 -24.60 12.13 0.49
CA TYR A 523 -24.81 13.22 1.41
C TYR A 523 -24.58 14.54 0.71
#